data_96520ddb6fe838f90d28e1b9c1b1d86d
#
_entry.id   96520ddb6fe838f90d28e1b9c1b1d86d
#
_cell.length_a   1.000
_cell.length_b   1.000
_cell.length_c   1.000
_cell.angle_alpha   90.00
_cell.angle_beta   90.00
_cell.angle_gamma   90.00
#
_symmetry.space_group_name_H-M   'P 1'
#
loop_
_entity.id
_entity.type
_entity.pdbx_description
1 polymer ?
#
loop_
_entity_poly.entity_id
_entity_poly.type
_entity_poly.pdbx_seq_one_letter_code
_entity_poly.pdbx_strand_id
1 'polypeptide(L)'
;MTPVANAKSVVIIGGGFSGSLLGAILVRAGFTVTIVDRGQHPRFTIGESSTPTAGFILKALIRKYNLPELLPLTQYGLWKETYPHISCGLKRGFSYFFHQPGALPQTTADHARELLVAASSSNATSDTHWYRQDVDAFLFDYAVENGVRCISNAEIADANFDHQRQTWTIRLSSELIIDEVDWVVDASGAAEVMSRLTGETTADRFELTTNTS
;
A
#
# COMPACT_ATOMS: atom_id res chain seq x y z
N MET A 1 13.35 -13.66 17.13
CA MET A 1 12.09 -14.35 17.52
C MET A 1 12.21 -15.81 17.11
N THR A 2 11.92 -16.74 18.01
CA THR A 2 11.88 -18.18 17.68
C THR A 2 10.69 -18.45 16.76
N PRO A 3 10.83 -19.24 15.67
CA PRO A 3 9.70 -19.58 14.83
C PRO A 3 8.63 -20.29 15.68
N VAL A 4 7.41 -19.78 15.62
CA VAL A 4 6.25 -20.45 16.21
C VAL A 4 6.01 -21.71 15.37
N ALA A 5 6.14 -22.89 15.95
CA ALA A 5 5.79 -24.13 15.28
C ALA A 5 4.31 -24.05 14.83
N ASN A 6 4.05 -24.20 13.52
CA ASN A 6 2.75 -24.04 12.84
C ASN A 6 2.29 -22.58 12.55
N ALA A 7 3.19 -21.61 12.44
CA ALA A 7 2.81 -20.30 11.91
C ALA A 7 2.33 -20.45 10.46
N LYS A 8 1.14 -19.91 10.16
CA LYS A 8 0.60 -19.87 8.80
C LYS A 8 1.48 -18.99 7.89
N SER A 9 1.66 -19.42 6.65
CA SER A 9 2.51 -18.76 5.67
C SER A 9 1.72 -17.91 4.68
N VAL A 10 2.25 -16.74 4.36
CA VAL A 10 1.65 -15.79 3.41
C VAL A 10 2.69 -15.32 2.40
N VAL A 11 2.36 -15.40 1.12
CA VAL A 11 3.11 -14.71 0.06
C VAL A 11 2.35 -13.45 -0.35
N ILE A 12 3.03 -12.30 -0.34
CA ILE A 12 2.50 -11.02 -0.81
C ILE A 12 3.22 -10.68 -2.12
N ILE A 13 2.45 -10.44 -3.17
CA ILE A 13 2.96 -10.06 -4.49
C ILE A 13 2.94 -8.53 -4.59
N GLY A 14 4.12 -7.91 -4.60
CA GLY A 14 4.29 -6.46 -4.62
C GLY A 14 4.72 -5.89 -3.28
N GLY A 15 5.92 -5.31 -3.25
CA GLY A 15 6.56 -4.66 -2.10
C GLY A 15 6.39 -3.14 -2.08
N GLY A 16 5.31 -2.61 -2.66
CA GLY A 16 4.95 -1.21 -2.51
C GLY A 16 4.36 -0.91 -1.14
N PHE A 17 3.86 0.30 -0.95
CA PHE A 17 3.26 0.78 0.31
C PHE A 17 2.32 -0.26 0.98
N SER A 18 1.36 -0.79 0.21
CA SER A 18 0.35 -1.70 0.77
C SER A 18 0.94 -3.05 1.16
N GLY A 19 1.76 -3.63 0.28
CA GLY A 19 2.35 -4.95 0.53
C GLY A 19 3.35 -4.94 1.67
N SER A 20 4.20 -3.92 1.75
CA SER A 20 5.20 -3.77 2.81
C SER A 20 4.55 -3.54 4.18
N LEU A 21 3.57 -2.64 4.26
CA LEU A 21 2.82 -2.40 5.49
C LEU A 21 2.05 -3.65 5.95
N LEU A 22 1.38 -4.34 5.02
CA LEU A 22 0.66 -5.58 5.31
C LEU A 22 1.63 -6.66 5.80
N GLY A 23 2.80 -6.79 5.17
CA GLY A 23 3.82 -7.75 5.56
C GLY A 23 4.26 -7.54 7.02
N ALA A 24 4.59 -6.32 7.40
CA ALA A 24 4.96 -5.98 8.77
C ALA A 24 3.83 -6.28 9.77
N ILE A 25 2.56 -5.97 9.42
CA ILE A 25 1.38 -6.26 10.24
C ILE A 25 1.22 -7.77 10.43
N LEU A 26 1.33 -8.56 9.37
CA LEU A 26 1.12 -10.00 9.43
C LEU A 26 2.19 -10.71 10.25
N VAL A 27 3.45 -10.29 10.15
CA VAL A 27 4.52 -10.82 11.03
C VAL A 27 4.21 -10.52 12.50
N ARG A 28 3.75 -9.32 12.83
CA ARG A 28 3.31 -8.99 14.20
C ARG A 28 2.09 -9.81 14.65
N ALA A 29 1.26 -10.24 13.71
CA ALA A 29 0.13 -11.13 13.97
C ALA A 29 0.52 -12.62 14.04
N GLY A 30 1.81 -12.96 13.87
CA GLY A 30 2.32 -14.32 14.04
C GLY A 30 2.40 -15.15 12.76
N PHE A 31 2.25 -14.53 11.58
CA PHE A 31 2.42 -15.20 10.29
C PHE A 31 3.87 -15.24 9.84
N THR A 32 4.23 -16.25 9.05
CA THR A 32 5.46 -16.25 8.26
C THR A 32 5.17 -15.56 6.91
N VAL A 33 5.88 -14.48 6.61
CA VAL A 33 5.55 -13.65 5.43
C VAL A 33 6.73 -13.59 4.47
N THR A 34 6.44 -13.79 3.19
CA THR A 34 7.36 -13.54 2.09
C THR A 34 6.74 -12.50 1.14
N ILE A 35 7.46 -11.40 0.88
CA ILE A 35 7.12 -10.43 -0.18
C ILE A 35 7.95 -10.76 -1.41
N VAL A 36 7.30 -10.82 -2.57
CA VAL A 36 7.96 -10.93 -3.89
C VAL A 36 7.68 -9.65 -4.67
N ASP A 37 8.71 -8.91 -5.04
CA ASP A 37 8.58 -7.69 -5.87
C ASP A 37 9.43 -7.83 -7.15
N ARG A 38 8.82 -7.50 -8.29
CA ARG A 38 9.50 -7.53 -9.60
C ARG A 38 10.60 -6.49 -9.75
N GLY A 39 10.55 -5.43 -8.94
CA GLY A 39 11.53 -4.36 -8.94
C GLY A 39 12.40 -4.34 -7.70
N GLN A 40 13.16 -3.27 -7.59
CA GLN A 40 14.01 -2.97 -6.45
C GLN A 40 13.71 -1.55 -5.95
N HIS A 41 13.73 -1.35 -4.65
CA HIS A 41 13.63 -0.03 -4.04
C HIS A 41 15.00 0.66 -3.94
N PRO A 42 15.05 2.01 -3.98
CA PRO A 42 13.93 2.92 -4.25
C PRO A 42 13.52 2.93 -5.72
N ARG A 43 12.22 3.08 -6.00
CA ARG A 43 11.70 3.18 -7.38
C ARG A 43 10.57 4.18 -7.49
N PHE A 44 10.43 4.80 -8.66
CA PHE A 44 9.35 5.74 -8.92
C PHE A 44 7.98 5.05 -8.84
N THR A 45 7.06 5.67 -8.12
CA THR A 45 5.66 5.25 -8.02
C THR A 45 4.79 6.50 -7.83
N ILE A 46 3.62 6.55 -8.45
CA ILE A 46 2.65 7.64 -8.31
C ILE A 46 1.64 7.35 -7.19
N GLY A 47 0.80 8.34 -6.85
CA GLY A 47 -0.25 8.19 -5.84
C GLY A 47 0.17 8.70 -4.46
N GLU A 48 0.46 9.99 -4.39
CA GLU A 48 1.15 10.63 -3.25
C GLU A 48 0.22 11.25 -2.22
N SER A 49 -1.01 11.61 -2.62
CA SER A 49 -1.89 12.40 -1.77
C SER A 49 -2.57 11.56 -0.71
N SER A 50 -2.19 11.71 0.56
CA SER A 50 -2.90 11.10 1.68
C SER A 50 -4.17 11.89 2.05
N THR A 51 -5.00 11.30 2.89
CA THR A 51 -6.22 11.91 3.42
C THR A 51 -6.25 11.83 4.94
N PRO A 52 -7.04 12.67 5.64
CA PRO A 52 -7.22 12.55 7.10
C PRO A 52 -7.65 11.14 7.52
N THR A 53 -8.49 10.49 6.71
CA THR A 53 -8.94 9.11 6.95
C THR A 53 -7.77 8.13 6.88
N ALA A 54 -6.87 8.28 5.91
CA ALA A 54 -5.68 7.44 5.80
C ALA A 54 -4.79 7.57 7.03
N GLY A 55 -4.53 8.79 7.50
CA GLY A 55 -3.80 9.04 8.74
C GLY A 55 -4.47 8.44 9.97
N PHE A 56 -5.80 8.51 10.06
CA PHE A 56 -6.57 7.91 11.14
C PHE A 56 -6.48 6.37 11.14
N ILE A 57 -6.66 5.74 9.97
CA ILE A 57 -6.55 4.28 9.81
C ILE A 57 -5.12 3.82 10.13
N LEU A 58 -4.11 4.51 9.63
CA LEU A 58 -2.72 4.18 9.92
C LEU A 58 -2.42 4.25 11.43
N LYS A 59 -2.88 5.29 12.14
CA LYS A 59 -2.77 5.37 13.60
C LYS A 59 -3.45 4.20 14.31
N ALA A 60 -4.61 3.77 13.85
CA ALA A 60 -5.33 2.63 14.42
C ALA A 60 -4.53 1.32 14.23
N LEU A 61 -4.00 1.09 13.03
CA LEU A 61 -3.15 -0.07 12.72
C LEU A 61 -1.86 -0.08 13.56
N ILE A 62 -1.19 1.07 13.65
CA ILE A 62 0.03 1.24 14.46
C ILE A 62 -0.22 0.83 15.92
N ARG A 63 -1.32 1.31 16.52
CA ARG A 63 -1.69 0.95 17.90
C ARG A 63 -2.03 -0.52 18.05
N LYS A 64 -2.86 -1.04 17.13
CA LYS A 64 -3.32 -2.44 17.18
C LYS A 64 -2.18 -3.45 17.05
N TYR A 65 -1.22 -3.19 16.19
CA TYR A 65 -0.15 -4.13 15.86
C TYR A 65 1.21 -3.74 16.45
N ASN A 66 1.25 -2.70 17.29
CA ASN A 66 2.46 -2.19 17.95
C ASN A 66 3.60 -1.89 16.95
N LEU A 67 3.35 -0.90 16.08
CA LEU A 67 4.27 -0.42 15.05
C LEU A 67 4.65 1.06 15.29
N PRO A 68 5.21 1.42 16.46
CA PRO A 68 5.37 2.82 16.87
C PRO A 68 6.29 3.63 15.93
N GLU A 69 7.22 2.98 15.24
CA GLU A 69 8.14 3.61 14.29
C GLU A 69 7.40 4.22 13.08
N LEU A 70 6.19 3.74 12.77
CA LEU A 70 5.38 4.28 11.69
C LEU A 70 4.53 5.49 12.10
N LEU A 71 4.44 5.81 13.40
CA LEU A 71 3.63 6.92 13.88
C LEU A 71 3.99 8.28 13.25
N PRO A 72 5.27 8.60 13.04
CA PRO A 72 5.67 9.87 12.41
C PRO A 72 5.07 10.06 11.01
N LEU A 73 4.81 9.00 10.25
CA LEU A 73 4.24 9.08 8.91
C LEU A 73 2.79 9.61 8.88
N THR A 74 2.16 9.74 10.03
CA THR A 74 0.75 10.15 10.15
C THR A 74 0.53 11.66 10.25
N GLN A 75 1.59 12.46 10.39
CA GLN A 75 1.52 13.92 10.53
C GLN A 75 2.78 14.58 10.01
N TYR A 76 2.63 15.68 9.29
CA TYR A 76 3.76 16.39 8.67
C TYR A 76 4.83 16.81 9.68
N GLY A 77 4.44 17.41 10.82
CA GLY A 77 5.41 17.87 11.82
C GLY A 77 6.24 16.74 12.41
N LEU A 78 5.58 15.67 12.84
CA LEU A 78 6.26 14.48 13.36
C LEU A 78 7.17 13.82 12.33
N TRP A 79 6.73 13.78 11.07
CA TRP A 79 7.53 13.24 9.98
C TRP A 79 8.81 14.02 9.77
N LYS A 80 8.71 15.34 9.65
CA LYS A 80 9.86 16.21 9.42
C LYS A 80 10.86 16.21 10.58
N GLU A 81 10.38 16.01 11.81
CA GLU A 81 11.21 15.90 12.99
C GLU A 81 11.92 14.55 13.08
N THR A 82 11.20 13.44 12.83
CA THR A 82 11.71 12.07 13.04
C THR A 82 12.46 11.54 11.84
N TYR A 83 11.91 11.77 10.63
CA TYR A 83 12.46 11.22 9.38
C TYR A 83 12.71 12.33 8.34
N PRO A 84 13.59 13.31 8.62
CA PRO A 84 13.84 14.45 7.73
C PRO A 84 14.39 14.02 6.35
N HIS A 85 14.98 12.84 6.26
CA HIS A 85 15.55 12.26 5.04
C HIS A 85 14.50 11.57 4.15
N ILE A 86 13.31 11.26 4.68
CA ILE A 86 12.21 10.70 3.88
C ILE A 86 11.37 11.89 3.36
N SER A 87 11.33 12.05 2.06
CA SER A 87 10.69 13.21 1.44
C SER A 87 9.17 13.16 1.58
N CYS A 88 8.57 14.27 1.99
CA CYS A 88 7.13 14.44 2.03
C CYS A 88 6.73 15.91 1.80
N GLY A 89 5.53 16.12 1.27
CA GLY A 89 4.94 17.44 1.08
C GLY A 89 3.89 17.77 2.13
N LEU A 90 3.72 19.06 2.40
CA LEU A 90 2.70 19.57 3.31
C LEU A 90 1.32 19.57 2.64
N LYS A 91 0.32 18.98 3.31
CA LYS A 91 -1.07 18.99 2.84
C LYS A 91 -2.01 19.56 3.90
N ARG A 92 -2.48 20.80 3.68
CA ARG A 92 -3.34 21.53 4.63
C ARG A 92 -4.82 21.23 4.46
N GLY A 93 -5.27 20.82 3.27
CA GLY A 93 -6.68 20.65 3.00
C GLY A 93 -6.97 20.25 1.56
N PHE A 94 -8.22 20.49 1.16
CA PHE A 94 -8.77 20.14 -0.15
C PHE A 94 -9.53 21.32 -0.72
N SER A 95 -9.45 21.51 -2.03
CA SER A 95 -10.34 22.38 -2.78
C SER A 95 -11.27 21.51 -3.64
N TYR A 96 -12.56 21.76 -3.55
CA TYR A 96 -13.58 21.11 -4.36
C TYR A 96 -14.22 22.15 -5.27
N PHE A 97 -14.45 21.78 -6.52
CA PHE A 97 -15.06 22.64 -7.51
C PHE A 97 -16.33 21.97 -8.04
N PHE A 98 -17.42 22.70 -8.02
CA PHE A 98 -18.67 22.22 -8.64
C PHE A 98 -18.58 22.40 -10.15
N HIS A 99 -18.73 21.31 -10.89
CA HIS A 99 -18.79 21.28 -12.35
C HIS A 99 -20.19 20.95 -12.83
N GLN A 100 -20.67 21.73 -13.79
CA GLN A 100 -21.93 21.46 -14.48
C GLN A 100 -21.63 20.61 -15.72
N PRO A 101 -22.28 19.45 -15.90
CA PRO A 101 -22.09 18.64 -17.09
C PRO A 101 -22.31 19.43 -18.39
N GLY A 102 -21.43 19.28 -19.36
CA GLY A 102 -21.50 19.98 -20.66
C GLY A 102 -21.08 21.45 -20.64
N ALA A 103 -20.68 22.01 -19.50
CA ALA A 103 -20.16 23.38 -19.38
C ALA A 103 -18.67 23.41 -19.09
N LEU A 104 -17.99 24.46 -19.55
CA LEU A 104 -16.61 24.72 -19.13
C LEU A 104 -16.55 25.08 -17.66
N PRO A 105 -15.47 24.69 -16.94
CA PRO A 105 -15.26 25.10 -15.56
C PRO A 105 -15.29 26.62 -15.43
N GLN A 106 -16.05 27.12 -14.48
CA GLN A 106 -16.17 28.56 -14.21
C GLN A 106 -15.91 28.81 -12.73
N THR A 107 -15.00 29.71 -12.46
CA THR A 107 -14.83 30.31 -11.13
C THR A 107 -15.63 31.60 -11.07
N THR A 108 -16.26 31.88 -9.93
CA THR A 108 -17.01 33.10 -9.69
C THR A 108 -16.29 33.94 -8.64
N ALA A 109 -16.43 35.27 -8.70
CA ALA A 109 -15.75 36.18 -7.76
C ALA A 109 -16.20 35.97 -6.30
N ASP A 110 -17.39 35.44 -6.09
CA ASP A 110 -17.96 35.10 -4.79
C ASP A 110 -17.64 33.67 -4.33
N HIS A 111 -16.85 32.92 -5.14
CA HIS A 111 -16.49 31.52 -4.87
C HIS A 111 -17.69 30.56 -4.65
N ALA A 112 -18.88 30.90 -5.17
CA ALA A 112 -20.10 30.14 -4.95
C ALA A 112 -20.05 28.70 -5.48
N ARG A 113 -19.08 28.37 -6.35
CA ARG A 113 -18.86 27.04 -6.91
C ARG A 113 -17.61 26.35 -6.37
N GLU A 114 -17.03 26.87 -5.30
CA GLU A 114 -15.79 26.38 -4.71
C GLU A 114 -16.00 26.10 -3.23
N LEU A 115 -15.42 25.00 -2.74
CA LEU A 115 -15.37 24.67 -1.32
C LEU A 115 -13.92 24.39 -0.94
N LEU A 116 -13.35 25.22 -0.07
CA LEU A 116 -12.06 24.97 0.55
C LEU A 116 -12.27 24.35 1.92
N VAL A 117 -11.76 23.15 2.12
CA VAL A 117 -11.75 22.45 3.42
C VAL A 117 -10.33 22.46 3.96
N ALA A 118 -10.08 23.27 4.98
CA ALA A 118 -8.84 23.26 5.74
C ALA A 118 -8.92 22.14 6.80
N ALA A 119 -8.38 20.97 6.50
CA ALA A 119 -8.47 19.80 7.38
C ALA A 119 -7.55 19.86 8.60
N SER A 120 -6.60 20.81 8.65
CA SER A 120 -5.61 20.92 9.72
C SER A 120 -5.44 22.35 10.17
N SER A 121 -5.37 22.56 11.51
CA SER A 121 -5.20 23.87 12.13
C SER A 121 -3.79 24.43 12.00
N SER A 122 -2.78 23.57 11.81
CA SER A 122 -1.37 23.97 11.72
C SER A 122 -0.58 23.09 10.75
N ASN A 123 0.61 23.53 10.36
CA ASN A 123 1.53 22.71 9.58
C ASN A 123 1.96 21.45 10.35
N ALA A 124 2.18 21.60 11.65
CA ALA A 124 2.63 20.48 12.49
C ALA A 124 1.65 19.30 12.50
N THR A 125 0.34 19.58 12.48
CA THR A 125 -0.72 18.56 12.56
C THR A 125 -1.32 18.19 11.22
N SER A 126 -0.81 18.77 10.12
CA SER A 126 -1.38 18.53 8.78
C SER A 126 -1.07 17.16 8.24
N ASP A 127 -1.87 16.76 7.27
CA ASP A 127 -1.61 15.59 6.43
C ASP A 127 -0.38 15.81 5.55
N THR A 128 0.01 14.78 4.82
CA THR A 128 1.20 14.75 4.00
C THR A 128 0.88 14.35 2.56
N HIS A 129 1.67 14.87 1.63
CA HIS A 129 1.89 14.23 0.35
C HIS A 129 3.11 13.33 0.48
N TRP A 130 3.00 12.10 0.06
CA TRP A 130 4.04 11.10 0.18
C TRP A 130 4.89 11.06 -1.08
N TYR A 131 6.18 11.33 -0.94
CA TYR A 131 7.08 11.01 -2.04
C TYR A 131 7.29 9.49 -2.04
N ARG A 132 6.50 8.81 -2.86
CA ARG A 132 6.33 7.36 -2.83
C ARG A 132 7.63 6.58 -3.01
N GLN A 133 8.58 7.10 -3.77
CA GLN A 133 9.89 6.48 -3.93
C GLN A 133 10.59 6.27 -2.58
N ASP A 134 10.61 7.30 -1.73
CA ASP A 134 11.26 7.24 -0.42
C ASP A 134 10.41 6.46 0.58
N VAL A 135 9.10 6.70 0.59
CA VAL A 135 8.18 6.05 1.53
C VAL A 135 8.06 4.56 1.28
N ASP A 136 7.95 4.14 0.02
CA ASP A 136 7.86 2.72 -0.32
C ASP A 136 9.17 2.00 0.03
N ALA A 137 10.34 2.63 -0.19
CA ALA A 137 11.62 2.08 0.22
C ALA A 137 11.71 1.94 1.75
N PHE A 138 11.36 3.00 2.49
CA PHE A 138 11.35 2.96 3.95
C PHE A 138 10.44 1.84 4.50
N LEU A 139 9.22 1.70 3.96
CA LEU A 139 8.30 0.66 4.42
C LEU A 139 8.76 -0.75 4.05
N PHE A 140 9.42 -0.89 2.91
CA PHE A 140 9.99 -2.17 2.50
C PHE A 140 11.14 -2.59 3.43
N ASP A 141 12.07 -1.67 3.72
CA ASP A 141 13.16 -1.91 4.66
C ASP A 141 12.62 -2.18 6.08
N TYR A 142 11.62 -1.42 6.51
CA TYR A 142 10.91 -1.66 7.76
C TYR A 142 10.29 -3.06 7.83
N ALA A 143 9.70 -3.55 6.74
CA ALA A 143 9.17 -4.90 6.69
C ALA A 143 10.28 -5.95 6.85
N VAL A 144 11.43 -5.77 6.18
CA VAL A 144 12.61 -6.64 6.32
C VAL A 144 13.12 -6.65 7.77
N GLU A 145 13.29 -5.49 8.39
CA GLU A 145 13.75 -5.35 9.77
C GLU A 145 12.80 -6.01 10.78
N ASN A 146 11.50 -6.07 10.45
CA ASN A 146 10.49 -6.74 11.26
C ASN A 146 10.33 -8.24 10.97
N GLY A 147 11.19 -8.83 10.11
CA GLY A 147 11.25 -10.26 9.88
C GLY A 147 10.47 -10.77 8.67
N VAL A 148 10.04 -9.88 7.78
CA VAL A 148 9.48 -10.28 6.48
C VAL A 148 10.63 -10.72 5.57
N ARG A 149 10.50 -11.88 4.94
CA ARG A 149 11.39 -12.30 3.87
C ARG A 149 11.03 -11.54 2.60
N CYS A 150 11.93 -10.73 2.07
CA CYS A 150 11.71 -9.97 0.84
C CYS A 150 12.59 -10.48 -0.29
N ILE A 151 11.98 -10.71 -1.47
CA ILE A 151 12.64 -11.16 -2.69
C ILE A 151 12.39 -10.07 -3.74
N SER A 152 13.41 -9.28 -4.02
CA SER A 152 13.38 -8.23 -5.05
C SER A 152 13.86 -8.74 -6.40
N ASN A 153 13.54 -8.01 -7.48
CA ASN A 153 13.88 -8.36 -8.86
C ASN A 153 13.39 -9.77 -9.26
N ALA A 154 12.21 -10.15 -8.76
CA ALA A 154 11.63 -11.46 -8.99
C ALA A 154 10.16 -11.33 -9.42
N GLU A 155 9.81 -12.02 -10.49
CA GLU A 155 8.44 -12.09 -10.99
C GLU A 155 7.83 -13.45 -10.68
N ILE A 156 6.53 -13.46 -10.44
CA ILE A 156 5.77 -14.70 -10.33
C ILE A 156 5.57 -15.25 -11.75
N ALA A 157 6.11 -16.42 -12.01
CA ALA A 157 5.95 -17.12 -13.28
C ALA A 157 4.70 -18.02 -13.27
N ASP A 158 4.37 -18.58 -12.11
CA ASP A 158 3.25 -19.51 -11.96
C ASP A 158 2.77 -19.57 -10.51
N ALA A 159 1.48 -19.87 -10.31
CA ALA A 159 0.86 -20.03 -9.01
C ALA A 159 -0.19 -21.14 -9.08
N ASN A 160 0.04 -22.23 -8.37
CA ASN A 160 -0.83 -23.41 -8.37
C ASN A 160 -1.40 -23.67 -6.96
N PHE A 161 -2.71 -23.90 -6.89
CA PHE A 161 -3.40 -24.25 -5.65
C PHE A 161 -3.65 -25.76 -5.57
N ASP A 162 -3.12 -26.41 -4.55
CA ASP A 162 -3.39 -27.80 -4.23
C ASP A 162 -4.68 -27.89 -3.38
N HIS A 163 -5.76 -28.34 -4.00
CA HIS A 163 -7.07 -28.51 -3.35
C HIS A 163 -7.08 -29.58 -2.24
N GLN A 164 -6.16 -30.55 -2.25
CA GLN A 164 -6.09 -31.57 -1.21
C GLN A 164 -5.35 -31.08 0.02
N ARG A 165 -4.23 -30.36 -0.18
CA ARG A 165 -3.41 -29.79 0.90
C ARG A 165 -3.91 -28.42 1.36
N GLN A 166 -4.76 -27.75 0.56
CA GLN A 166 -5.23 -26.39 0.79
C GLN A 166 -4.07 -25.37 0.88
N THR A 167 -3.07 -25.56 0.01
CA THR A 167 -1.88 -24.70 -0.05
C THR A 167 -1.55 -24.30 -1.48
N TRP A 168 -0.82 -23.19 -1.61
CA TRP A 168 -0.28 -22.71 -2.87
C TRP A 168 1.18 -23.13 -3.04
N THR A 169 1.57 -23.37 -4.28
CA THR A 169 2.94 -23.42 -4.74
C THR A 169 3.17 -22.26 -5.69
N ILE A 170 4.12 -21.38 -5.37
CA ILE A 170 4.48 -20.19 -6.16
C ILE A 170 5.84 -20.42 -6.78
N ARG A 171 5.90 -20.33 -8.12
CA ARG A 171 7.16 -20.43 -8.87
C ARG A 171 7.55 -19.05 -9.41
N LEU A 172 8.78 -18.66 -9.16
CA LEU A 172 9.36 -17.42 -9.66
C LEU A 172 10.05 -17.61 -11.01
N SER A 173 10.23 -16.54 -11.75
CA SER A 173 10.98 -16.54 -13.02
C SER A 173 12.43 -16.97 -12.87
N SER A 174 12.99 -16.90 -11.68
CA SER A 174 14.32 -17.41 -11.31
C SER A 174 14.36 -18.91 -11.01
N GLU A 175 13.29 -19.65 -11.27
CA GLU A 175 13.08 -21.07 -10.91
C GLU A 175 13.02 -21.35 -9.40
N LEU A 176 13.08 -20.32 -8.56
CA LEU A 176 12.85 -20.47 -7.12
C LEU A 176 11.38 -20.85 -6.87
N ILE A 177 11.17 -21.83 -6.03
CA ILE A 177 9.84 -22.30 -5.63
C ILE A 177 9.61 -21.93 -4.16
N ILE A 178 8.41 -21.42 -3.86
CA ILE A 178 7.90 -21.19 -2.51
C ILE A 178 6.71 -22.13 -2.35
N ASP A 179 6.88 -23.16 -1.58
CA ASP A 179 5.90 -24.24 -1.38
C ASP A 179 5.14 -24.07 -0.06
N GLU A 180 4.02 -24.81 0.06
CA GLU A 180 3.20 -24.90 1.27
C GLU A 180 2.74 -23.52 1.79
N VAL A 181 2.37 -22.64 0.86
CA VAL A 181 1.87 -21.29 1.18
C VAL A 181 0.37 -21.36 1.50
N ASP A 182 -0.02 -20.95 2.70
CA ASP A 182 -1.43 -20.95 3.11
C ASP A 182 -2.25 -19.88 2.38
N TRP A 183 -1.70 -18.68 2.17
CA TRP A 183 -2.39 -17.59 1.50
C TRP A 183 -1.48 -16.79 0.56
N VAL A 184 -2.07 -16.37 -0.55
CA VAL A 184 -1.43 -15.44 -1.49
C VAL A 184 -2.24 -14.15 -1.50
N VAL A 185 -1.56 -13.02 -1.36
CA VAL A 185 -2.16 -11.68 -1.42
C VAL A 185 -1.58 -10.94 -2.61
N ASP A 186 -2.45 -10.53 -3.53
CA ASP A 186 -2.05 -9.69 -4.66
C ASP A 186 -2.09 -8.22 -4.26
N ALA A 187 -0.91 -7.64 -4.01
CA ALA A 187 -0.65 -6.22 -3.75
C ALA A 187 0.12 -5.57 -4.92
N SER A 188 0.08 -6.18 -6.11
CA SER A 188 0.82 -5.73 -7.29
C SER A 188 0.24 -4.48 -7.97
N GLY A 189 -0.88 -3.96 -7.47
CA GLY A 189 -1.57 -2.79 -8.01
C GLY A 189 -2.11 -3.06 -9.41
N ALA A 190 -1.90 -2.13 -10.35
CA ALA A 190 -2.37 -2.27 -11.73
C ALA A 190 -1.75 -3.46 -12.50
N ALA A 191 -0.84 -4.20 -11.91
CA ALA A 191 -0.29 -5.40 -12.53
C ALA A 191 -1.23 -6.60 -12.43
N GLU A 192 -2.13 -6.65 -11.43
CA GLU A 192 -3.15 -7.69 -11.24
C GLU A 192 -2.61 -9.10 -11.49
N VAL A 193 -1.50 -9.44 -10.83
CA VAL A 193 -0.69 -10.63 -11.15
C VAL A 193 -1.48 -11.91 -10.97
N MET A 194 -2.16 -12.08 -9.82
CA MET A 194 -2.93 -13.28 -9.57
C MET A 194 -4.13 -13.42 -10.51
N SER A 195 -4.83 -12.33 -10.75
CA SER A 195 -5.96 -12.28 -11.70
C SER A 195 -5.55 -12.80 -13.08
N ARG A 196 -4.38 -12.38 -13.56
CA ARG A 196 -3.85 -12.85 -14.85
C ARG A 196 -3.40 -14.30 -14.85
N LEU A 197 -2.82 -14.78 -13.75
CA LEU A 197 -2.36 -16.16 -13.65
C LEU A 197 -3.50 -17.16 -13.49
N THR A 198 -4.55 -16.79 -12.74
CA THR A 198 -5.73 -17.66 -12.51
C THR A 198 -6.79 -17.54 -13.59
N GLY A 199 -6.68 -16.56 -14.48
CA GLY A 199 -7.71 -16.24 -15.48
C GLY A 199 -8.98 -15.62 -14.87
N GLU A 200 -8.99 -15.30 -13.59
CA GLU A 200 -10.10 -14.61 -12.92
C GLU A 200 -9.89 -13.11 -13.03
N THR A 201 -10.60 -12.45 -13.92
CA THR A 201 -10.58 -10.99 -14.03
C THR A 201 -11.66 -10.37 -13.14
N THR A 202 -11.30 -9.34 -12.38
CA THR A 202 -12.27 -8.54 -11.64
C THR A 202 -13.21 -7.77 -12.58
N ALA A 203 -12.80 -7.55 -13.81
CA ALA A 203 -13.60 -6.90 -14.86
C ALA A 203 -14.88 -7.67 -15.20
N ASP A 204 -14.86 -9.00 -15.12
CA ASP A 204 -16.02 -9.83 -15.43
C ASP A 204 -17.09 -9.82 -14.32
N ARG A 205 -16.76 -9.28 -13.15
CA ARG A 205 -17.66 -9.24 -11.97
C ARG A 205 -18.35 -7.88 -11.75
N PHE A 206 -17.85 -6.82 -12.35
CA PHE A 206 -18.39 -5.47 -12.19
C PHE A 206 -18.48 -4.75 -13.54
N GLU A 207 -19.63 -4.72 -14.16
CA GLU A 207 -19.96 -3.69 -15.15
C GLU A 207 -20.03 -2.35 -14.40
N LEU A 208 -18.89 -1.66 -14.29
CA LEU A 208 -18.90 -0.25 -13.94
C LEU A 208 -19.46 0.52 -15.15
N THR A 209 -20.77 0.62 -15.22
CA THR A 209 -21.42 1.63 -16.08
C THR A 209 -21.09 3.00 -15.48
N THR A 210 -19.93 3.56 -15.83
CA THR A 210 -19.72 4.99 -15.64
C THR A 210 -20.55 5.71 -16.69
N ASN A 211 -21.71 6.21 -16.30
CA ASN A 211 -22.44 7.21 -17.07
C ASN A 211 -21.66 8.54 -17.05
N THR A 212 -20.47 8.55 -17.60
CA THR A 212 -19.75 9.75 -18.01
C THR A 212 -19.74 9.79 -19.52
N SER A 213 -20.85 10.25 -20.08
CA SER A 213 -20.90 10.78 -21.43
C SER A 213 -20.48 12.25 -21.43
#